data_f7a32882255b978e915ad86e3650cc83
#
_entry.id   f7a32882255b978e915ad86e3650cc83
#
_cell.length_a   1.000
_cell.length_b   1.000
_cell.length_c   1.000
_cell.angle_alpha   90.00
_cell.angle_beta   90.00
_cell.angle_gamma   90.00
#
_symmetry.space_group_name_H-M   'P 1'
#
loop_
_entity.id
_entity.type
_entity.pdbx_description
1 polymer ?
#
loop_
_entity_poly.entity_id
_entity_poly.type
_entity_poly.pdbx_seq_one_letter_code
_entity_poly.pdbx_strand_id
1 'polypeptide(L)'
;ISDIVDYARSGADRPLVMCEYNHAMGNSNGSLADYWAAIEREPLLAGGFVWEWKDHGLRQEVDRKGSVNGSTWRYAYGGQFGDQPNDGNFVADGLNASDLAPHPAMRELAWVHRPVAVVADGDRGFAIHNRRSHSGTSDLRGTLTLLVVGEVMHEEEITVDVPPLASVQRDYSSALIAALNNAS
;
A
#
# COMPACT_ATOMS: atom_id res chain seq x y z
N ILE A 1 12.97 11.59 5.23
CA ILE A 1 13.56 10.60 4.26
C ILE A 1 15.07 10.84 4.16
N SER A 2 15.55 12.10 4.07
CA SER A 2 16.99 12.41 4.04
C SER A 2 17.74 11.70 5.15
N ASP A 3 17.28 11.80 6.39
CA ASP A 3 17.97 11.30 7.57
C ASP A 3 18.20 9.78 7.54
N ILE A 4 17.24 9.00 7.02
CA ILE A 4 17.41 7.54 6.88
C ILE A 4 18.39 7.19 5.76
N VAL A 5 18.41 7.98 4.69
CA VAL A 5 19.37 7.81 3.60
C VAL A 5 20.78 8.18 4.07
N ASP A 6 20.92 9.27 4.81
CA ASP A 6 22.21 9.69 5.39
C ASP A 6 22.73 8.65 6.36
N TYR A 7 21.88 8.05 7.19
CA TYR A 7 22.25 6.90 8.01
C TYR A 7 22.77 5.73 7.17
N ALA A 8 22.04 5.34 6.14
CA ALA A 8 22.44 4.21 5.30
C ALA A 8 23.79 4.42 4.62
N ARG A 9 24.17 5.67 4.35
CA ARG A 9 25.41 6.06 3.69
C ARG A 9 26.54 6.46 4.66
N SER A 10 26.27 6.47 5.96
CA SER A 10 27.25 6.90 6.98
C SER A 10 28.35 5.88 7.26
N GLY A 11 28.32 4.69 6.67
CA GLY A 11 29.21 3.58 7.00
C GLY A 11 28.75 2.79 8.24
N ALA A 12 27.47 2.89 8.61
CA ALA A 12 26.90 2.11 9.70
C ALA A 12 27.04 0.59 9.44
N ASP A 13 27.19 -0.18 10.51
CA ASP A 13 27.37 -1.64 10.47
C ASP A 13 26.08 -2.44 10.69
N ARG A 14 24.96 -1.75 10.89
CA ARG A 14 23.66 -2.35 11.19
C ARG A 14 22.56 -1.81 10.30
N PRO A 15 21.55 -2.64 9.93
CA PRO A 15 20.40 -2.14 9.22
C PRO A 15 19.54 -1.23 10.09
N LEU A 16 18.95 -0.21 9.48
CA LEU A 16 17.94 0.65 10.07
C LEU A 16 16.55 0.05 9.89
N VAL A 17 15.83 -0.09 10.98
CA VAL A 17 14.40 -0.36 11.01
C VAL A 17 13.71 0.78 11.73
N MET A 18 12.79 1.48 11.08
CA MET A 18 11.98 2.51 11.73
C MET A 18 10.93 1.82 12.61
N CYS A 19 11.01 1.99 13.94
CA CYS A 19 10.07 1.38 14.88
C CYS A 19 8.64 1.90 14.68
N GLU A 20 8.51 3.15 14.24
CA GLU A 20 7.27 3.74 13.72
C GLU A 20 7.62 4.80 12.68
N TYR A 21 6.80 4.94 11.66
CA TYR A 21 6.92 5.99 10.66
C TYR A 21 5.57 6.24 9.97
N ASN A 22 5.49 7.32 9.22
CA ASN A 22 4.34 7.65 8.37
C ASN A 22 3.01 7.60 9.13
N HIS A 23 2.93 8.37 10.22
CA HIS A 23 1.82 8.47 11.15
C HIS A 23 0.49 8.72 10.41
N ALA A 24 -0.51 7.85 10.63
CA ALA A 24 -1.72 7.77 9.83
C ALA A 24 -2.89 8.62 10.34
N MET A 25 -2.67 9.51 11.30
CA MET A 25 -3.72 10.36 11.86
C MET A 25 -4.25 11.36 10.83
N GLY A 26 -5.53 11.29 10.53
CA GLY A 26 -6.18 12.16 9.57
C GLY A 26 -5.61 11.97 8.15
N ASN A 27 -5.05 13.04 7.59
CA ASN A 27 -4.47 13.05 6.23
C ASN A 27 -2.94 13.25 6.26
N SER A 28 -2.26 12.64 7.24
CA SER A 28 -0.84 12.88 7.50
C SER A 28 0.11 11.83 6.94
N ASN A 29 -0.41 10.77 6.30
CA ASN A 29 0.40 9.62 5.94
C ASN A 29 0.75 9.52 4.44
N GLY A 30 1.11 10.68 3.86
CA GLY A 30 1.58 10.77 2.49
C GLY A 30 3.04 10.38 2.30
N SER A 31 3.49 10.38 1.03
CA SER A 31 4.89 10.09 0.64
C SER A 31 5.39 8.67 1.03
N LEU A 32 4.50 7.71 1.22
CA LEU A 32 4.89 6.34 1.52
C LEU A 32 5.73 5.73 0.39
N ALA A 33 5.38 6.05 -0.86
CA ALA A 33 6.14 5.62 -2.04
C ALA A 33 7.58 6.17 -2.04
N ASP A 34 7.79 7.40 -1.58
CA ASP A 34 9.14 8.01 -1.51
C ASP A 34 10.00 7.33 -0.44
N TYR A 35 9.41 6.97 0.71
CA TYR A 35 10.10 6.17 1.72
C TYR A 35 10.56 4.83 1.14
N TRP A 36 9.67 4.13 0.45
CA TRP A 36 9.97 2.81 -0.10
C TRP A 36 10.93 2.86 -1.27
N ALA A 37 10.90 3.92 -2.08
CA ALA A 37 11.92 4.14 -3.10
C ALA A 37 13.32 4.31 -2.49
N ALA A 38 13.42 4.93 -1.31
CA ALA A 38 14.69 5.03 -0.58
C ALA A 38 15.08 3.68 0.04
N ILE A 39 14.15 2.99 0.70
CA ILE A 39 14.36 1.69 1.36
C ILE A 39 14.85 0.64 0.35
N GLU A 40 14.24 0.57 -0.82
CA GLU A 40 14.62 -0.40 -1.86
C GLU A 40 15.99 -0.10 -2.49
N ARG A 41 16.41 1.16 -2.49
CA ARG A 41 17.69 1.57 -3.07
C ARG A 41 18.87 1.37 -2.12
N GLU A 42 18.68 1.57 -0.83
CA GLU A 42 19.76 1.59 0.15
C GLU A 42 19.79 0.28 0.96
N PRO A 43 20.82 -0.56 0.82
CA PRO A 43 20.86 -1.91 1.40
C PRO A 43 20.75 -1.96 2.94
N LEU A 44 21.11 -0.87 3.62
CA LEU A 44 20.99 -0.78 5.08
C LEU A 44 19.62 -0.34 5.58
N LEU A 45 18.69 -0.01 4.70
CA LEU A 45 17.32 0.30 5.08
C LEU A 45 16.46 -0.95 5.00
N ALA A 46 16.09 -1.51 6.15
CA ALA A 46 15.31 -2.74 6.24
C ALA A 46 13.79 -2.50 6.25
N GLY A 47 13.35 -1.24 6.29
CA GLY A 47 11.94 -0.87 6.32
C GLY A 47 11.51 -0.26 7.65
N GLY A 48 10.22 -0.38 7.95
CA GLY A 48 9.65 0.17 9.17
C GLY A 48 8.19 -0.23 9.35
N PHE A 49 7.60 0.22 10.46
CA PHE A 49 6.21 -0.04 10.82
C PHE A 49 5.42 1.27 10.76
N VAL A 50 4.40 1.31 9.90
CA VAL A 50 3.49 2.46 9.83
C VAL A 50 2.75 2.58 11.15
N TRP A 51 2.68 3.76 11.71
CA TRP A 51 1.89 4.04 12.89
C TRP A 51 0.55 4.65 12.48
N GLU A 52 -0.56 3.88 12.57
CA GLU A 52 -0.54 2.49 12.92
C GLU A 52 -1.62 1.69 12.16
N TRP A 53 -1.87 0.45 12.58
CA TRP A 53 -2.75 -0.45 11.83
C TRP A 53 -4.23 -0.08 11.93
N LYS A 54 -4.69 0.33 13.13
CA LYS A 54 -6.12 0.50 13.39
C LYS A 54 -6.37 1.60 14.43
N ASP A 55 -7.36 2.45 14.19
CA ASP A 55 -7.89 3.38 15.19
C ASP A 55 -8.30 2.64 16.47
N HIS A 56 -7.97 3.19 17.63
CA HIS A 56 -8.23 2.57 18.93
C HIS A 56 -9.62 2.88 19.53
N GLY A 57 -10.56 3.35 18.73
CA GLY A 57 -11.92 3.60 19.18
C GLY A 57 -12.58 2.35 19.78
N LEU A 58 -13.17 2.49 20.95
CA LEU A 58 -13.90 1.44 21.65
C LEU A 58 -15.40 1.62 21.46
N ARG A 59 -16.13 0.51 21.30
CA ARG A 59 -17.58 0.56 21.17
C ARG A 59 -18.21 1.08 22.46
N GLN A 60 -19.02 2.13 22.33
CA GLN A 60 -19.78 2.75 23.43
C GLN A 60 -21.26 2.83 23.04
N GLU A 61 -22.14 2.30 23.91
CA GLU A 61 -23.57 2.51 23.76
C GLU A 61 -23.92 3.98 24.05
N VAL A 62 -24.81 4.54 23.25
CA VAL A 62 -25.24 5.94 23.39
C VAL A 62 -26.76 6.02 23.42
N ASP A 63 -27.27 7.01 24.13
CA ASP A 63 -28.68 7.35 24.08
C ASP A 63 -29.03 8.04 22.75
N ARG A 64 -30.33 8.27 22.50
CA ARG A 64 -30.78 8.91 21.26
C ARG A 64 -30.21 10.32 21.06
N LYS A 65 -29.82 11.01 22.12
CA LYS A 65 -29.24 12.37 22.04
C LYS A 65 -27.79 12.34 21.62
N GLY A 66 -27.06 11.28 22.00
CA GLY A 66 -25.68 11.04 21.58
C GLY A 66 -25.54 10.26 20.25
N SER A 67 -26.69 9.92 19.62
CA SER A 67 -26.73 9.14 18.39
C SER A 67 -26.23 9.94 17.18
N VAL A 68 -25.36 9.31 16.39
CA VAL A 68 -25.00 9.79 15.05
C VAL A 68 -25.73 8.89 14.04
N ASN A 69 -26.47 9.48 13.12
CA ASN A 69 -27.24 8.75 12.09
C ASN A 69 -28.25 7.70 12.65
N GLY A 70 -28.81 7.93 13.84
CA GLY A 70 -29.77 7.02 14.46
C GLY A 70 -29.16 5.76 15.10
N SER A 71 -27.83 5.62 15.13
CA SER A 71 -27.15 4.52 15.80
C SER A 71 -27.32 4.60 17.31
N THR A 72 -27.43 3.46 17.98
CA THR A 72 -27.43 3.34 19.44
C THR A 72 -26.04 3.13 20.04
N TRP A 73 -25.02 3.23 19.23
CA TRP A 73 -23.63 3.08 19.65
C TRP A 73 -22.71 3.92 18.75
N ARG A 74 -21.50 4.16 19.23
CA ARG A 74 -20.42 4.81 18.49
C ARG A 74 -19.08 4.19 18.85
N TYR A 75 -18.05 4.47 18.06
CA TYR A 75 -16.68 4.33 18.51
C TYR A 75 -16.28 5.58 19.30
N ALA A 76 -15.85 5.38 20.53
CA ALA A 76 -15.46 6.42 21.45
C ALA A 76 -13.98 6.33 21.79
N TYR A 77 -13.37 7.46 22.10
CA TYR A 77 -11.95 7.59 22.41
C TYR A 77 -11.72 8.55 23.57
N GLY A 78 -10.47 8.86 23.88
CA GLY A 78 -10.00 9.59 25.04
C GLY A 78 -10.91 10.69 25.59
N GLY A 79 -11.28 10.59 26.84
CA GLY A 79 -12.19 11.48 27.54
C GLY A 79 -13.68 11.17 27.37
N GLN A 80 -14.08 10.42 26.33
CA GLN A 80 -15.49 10.14 26.06
C GLN A 80 -16.10 9.07 26.99
N PHE A 81 -15.26 8.36 27.73
CA PHE A 81 -15.64 7.46 28.82
C PHE A 81 -15.54 8.10 30.19
N GLY A 82 -15.23 9.41 30.27
CA GLY A 82 -14.99 10.13 31.51
C GLY A 82 -13.61 9.91 32.11
N ASP A 83 -12.72 9.32 31.34
CA ASP A 83 -11.33 9.03 31.70
C ASP A 83 -10.47 10.31 31.72
N GLN A 84 -9.58 10.39 32.73
CA GLN A 84 -8.61 11.46 32.93
C GLN A 84 -7.33 10.89 33.54
N PRO A 85 -6.12 11.26 33.03
CA PRO A 85 -5.87 12.04 31.82
C PRO A 85 -6.21 11.27 30.55
N ASN A 86 -6.31 11.96 29.42
CA ASN A 86 -6.50 11.34 28.11
C ASN A 86 -5.89 12.21 27.00
N ASP A 87 -5.64 11.64 25.85
CA ASP A 87 -5.04 12.29 24.68
C ASP A 87 -6.09 12.66 23.59
N GLY A 88 -7.36 12.65 23.95
CA GLY A 88 -8.45 13.00 23.04
C GLY A 88 -8.51 12.06 21.85
N ASN A 89 -8.47 12.62 20.64
CA ASN A 89 -8.50 11.88 19.39
C ASN A 89 -7.13 11.36 18.93
N PHE A 90 -6.07 11.50 19.72
CA PHE A 90 -4.71 11.04 19.41
C PHE A 90 -4.58 9.50 19.56
N VAL A 91 -5.61 8.81 19.16
CA VAL A 91 -5.79 7.36 19.06
C VAL A 91 -6.57 6.98 17.79
N ALA A 92 -6.86 7.99 16.95
CA ALA A 92 -7.50 7.83 15.65
C ALA A 92 -6.43 8.02 14.57
N ASP A 93 -5.45 7.15 14.57
CA ASP A 93 -4.20 7.19 13.80
C ASP A 93 -3.93 5.88 13.03
N GLY A 94 -4.98 5.09 12.83
CA GLY A 94 -4.94 3.84 12.11
C GLY A 94 -5.01 3.99 10.58
N LEU A 95 -4.37 3.05 9.89
CA LEU A 95 -4.61 2.80 8.46
C LEU A 95 -6.03 2.28 8.19
N ASN A 96 -6.66 1.75 9.23
CA ASN A 96 -8.05 1.31 9.24
C ASN A 96 -8.81 1.99 10.38
N ALA A 97 -10.09 2.22 10.17
CA ALA A 97 -11.00 2.62 11.22
C ALA A 97 -11.12 1.55 12.33
N SER A 98 -11.77 1.90 13.43
CA SER A 98 -11.94 0.99 14.58
C SER A 98 -12.70 -0.30 14.25
N ASP A 99 -13.49 -0.32 13.18
CA ASP A 99 -14.21 -1.49 12.66
C ASP A 99 -13.45 -2.22 11.54
N LEU A 100 -12.19 -1.84 11.29
CA LEU A 100 -11.34 -2.34 10.21
C LEU A 100 -11.74 -1.87 8.81
N ALA A 101 -12.65 -0.91 8.66
CA ALA A 101 -12.87 -0.28 7.37
C ALA A 101 -11.60 0.47 6.94
N PRO A 102 -11.07 0.22 5.72
CA PRO A 102 -9.80 0.80 5.30
C PRO A 102 -9.94 2.31 5.06
N HIS A 103 -9.00 3.08 5.60
CA HIS A 103 -8.83 4.48 5.24
C HIS A 103 -8.15 4.62 3.85
N PRO A 104 -8.25 5.78 3.19
CA PRO A 104 -7.68 5.97 1.86
C PRO A 104 -6.20 5.57 1.73
N ALA A 105 -5.40 5.79 2.77
CA ALA A 105 -3.99 5.46 2.83
C ALA A 105 -3.68 3.95 2.65
N MET A 106 -4.63 3.07 2.97
CA MET A 106 -4.47 1.63 2.73
C MET A 106 -4.30 1.28 1.25
N ARG A 107 -4.85 2.10 0.34
CA ARG A 107 -4.67 1.88 -1.10
C ARG A 107 -3.24 2.17 -1.53
N GLU A 108 -2.65 3.25 -1.03
CA GLU A 108 -1.24 3.55 -1.29
C GLU A 108 -0.33 2.48 -0.67
N LEU A 109 -0.61 2.07 0.58
CA LEU A 109 0.15 1.01 1.23
C LEU A 109 0.11 -0.29 0.42
N ALA A 110 -1.07 -0.73 -0.01
CA ALA A 110 -1.23 -1.93 -0.82
C ALA A 110 -0.47 -1.83 -2.15
N TRP A 111 -0.50 -0.65 -2.77
CA TRP A 111 0.24 -0.40 -4.01
C TRP A 111 1.75 -0.42 -3.79
N VAL A 112 2.24 0.24 -2.75
CA VAL A 112 3.67 0.32 -2.43
C VAL A 112 4.22 -1.05 -2.04
N HIS A 113 3.47 -1.81 -1.24
CA HIS A 113 3.87 -3.15 -0.75
C HIS A 113 3.49 -4.31 -1.69
N ARG A 114 2.99 -4.02 -2.90
CA ARG A 114 2.63 -5.10 -3.83
C ARG A 114 3.82 -6.03 -4.09
N PRO A 115 3.62 -7.35 -4.01
CA PRO A 115 4.71 -8.32 -4.14
C PRO A 115 5.22 -8.46 -5.56
N VAL A 116 4.45 -8.02 -6.55
CA VAL A 116 4.81 -8.00 -7.95
C VAL A 116 4.45 -6.64 -8.54
N ALA A 117 5.38 -6.04 -9.28
CA ALA A 117 5.12 -4.84 -10.06
C ALA A 117 5.16 -5.17 -11.55
N VAL A 118 4.22 -4.63 -12.29
CA VAL A 118 4.19 -4.69 -13.76
C VAL A 118 4.30 -3.27 -14.29
N VAL A 119 5.23 -3.04 -15.17
CA VAL A 119 5.54 -1.73 -15.74
C VAL A 119 5.57 -1.84 -17.25
N ALA A 120 4.80 -0.99 -17.94
CA ALA A 120 4.85 -0.91 -19.39
C ALA A 120 6.28 -0.53 -19.86
N ASP A 121 6.75 -1.19 -20.90
CA ASP A 121 8.05 -0.93 -21.55
C ASP A 121 7.81 -0.51 -23.00
N GLY A 122 7.47 0.76 -23.17
CA GLY A 122 7.08 1.31 -24.48
C GLY A 122 5.81 0.69 -25.04
N ASP A 123 5.74 0.63 -26.37
CA ASP A 123 4.55 0.18 -27.11
C ASP A 123 4.57 -1.33 -27.42
N ARG A 124 5.59 -2.05 -26.99
CA ARG A 124 5.81 -3.44 -27.41
C ARG A 124 5.67 -4.47 -26.31
N GLY A 125 5.75 -4.04 -25.05
CA GLY A 125 5.78 -5.00 -23.97
C GLY A 125 5.73 -4.40 -22.59
N PHE A 126 6.06 -5.21 -21.61
CA PHE A 126 6.07 -4.85 -20.20
C PHE A 126 7.12 -5.63 -19.42
N ALA A 127 7.59 -5.06 -18.33
CA ALA A 127 8.44 -5.73 -17.37
C ALA A 127 7.62 -6.24 -16.19
N ILE A 128 7.90 -7.44 -15.73
CA ILE A 128 7.38 -8.01 -14.48
C ILE A 128 8.53 -8.04 -13.47
N HIS A 129 8.37 -7.37 -12.36
CA HIS A 129 9.34 -7.32 -11.26
C HIS A 129 8.80 -8.12 -10.08
N ASN A 130 9.45 -9.22 -9.75
CA ASN A 130 9.15 -9.96 -8.53
C ASN A 130 9.90 -9.33 -7.35
N ARG A 131 9.15 -8.75 -6.42
CA ARG A 131 9.67 -8.09 -5.22
C ARG A 131 9.72 -9.02 -4.00
N ARG A 132 9.26 -10.26 -4.15
CA ARG A 132 9.34 -11.29 -3.10
C ARG A 132 10.80 -11.70 -2.91
N SER A 133 11.22 -11.83 -1.66
CA SER A 133 12.61 -12.19 -1.31
C SER A 133 12.92 -13.68 -1.44
N HIS A 134 11.92 -14.57 -1.37
CA HIS A 134 12.13 -16.00 -1.18
C HIS A 134 11.33 -16.90 -2.11
N SER A 135 10.40 -16.39 -2.90
CA SER A 135 9.55 -17.19 -3.79
C SER A 135 9.42 -16.59 -5.18
N GLY A 136 9.37 -17.43 -6.18
CA GLY A 136 9.01 -17.07 -7.54
C GLY A 136 7.54 -16.67 -7.67
N THR A 137 7.10 -16.43 -8.91
CA THR A 137 5.71 -16.03 -9.21
C THR A 137 4.88 -17.14 -9.85
N SER A 138 5.35 -18.38 -9.82
CA SER A 138 4.65 -19.54 -10.44
C SER A 138 3.28 -19.83 -9.82
N ASP A 139 3.04 -19.36 -8.59
CA ASP A 139 1.78 -19.45 -7.86
C ASP A 139 0.77 -18.35 -8.23
N LEU A 140 1.18 -17.38 -9.04
CA LEU A 140 0.36 -16.23 -9.45
C LEU A 140 -0.18 -16.38 -10.87
N ARG A 141 -1.33 -15.79 -11.08
CA ARG A 141 -1.93 -15.56 -12.40
C ARG A 141 -2.17 -14.07 -12.54
N GLY A 142 -1.89 -13.54 -13.71
CA GLY A 142 -2.17 -12.15 -14.05
C GLY A 142 -3.20 -12.09 -15.19
N THR A 143 -3.87 -10.97 -15.28
CA THR A 143 -4.72 -10.63 -16.43
C THR A 143 -4.22 -9.33 -17.02
N LEU A 144 -3.95 -9.32 -18.32
CA LEU A 144 -3.63 -8.13 -19.08
C LEU A 144 -4.90 -7.67 -19.81
N THR A 145 -5.35 -6.47 -19.51
CA THR A 145 -6.59 -5.92 -20.07
C THR A 145 -6.30 -4.62 -20.82
N LEU A 146 -6.69 -4.55 -22.08
CA LEU A 146 -6.70 -3.31 -22.87
C LEU A 146 -8.03 -2.60 -22.68
N LEU A 147 -7.96 -1.38 -22.17
CA LEU A 147 -9.12 -0.50 -22.00
C LEU A 147 -9.04 0.68 -22.98
N VAL A 148 -10.10 0.93 -23.72
CA VAL A 148 -10.25 2.12 -24.58
C VAL A 148 -11.51 2.85 -24.16
N VAL A 149 -11.33 4.10 -23.70
CA VAL A 149 -12.44 4.93 -23.17
C VAL A 149 -13.26 4.20 -22.09
N GLY A 150 -12.60 3.34 -21.30
CA GLY A 150 -13.25 2.56 -20.23
C GLY A 150 -13.86 1.22 -20.66
N GLU A 151 -13.94 0.93 -21.96
CA GLU A 151 -14.45 -0.35 -22.48
C GLU A 151 -13.31 -1.35 -22.67
N VAL A 152 -13.55 -2.61 -22.31
CA VAL A 152 -12.59 -3.71 -22.48
C VAL A 152 -12.54 -4.10 -23.96
N MET A 153 -11.40 -3.87 -24.60
CA MET A 153 -11.17 -4.22 -26.00
C MET A 153 -10.44 -5.54 -26.16
N HIS A 154 -9.61 -5.91 -25.19
CA HIS A 154 -8.90 -7.19 -25.18
C HIS A 154 -8.56 -7.59 -23.75
N GLU A 155 -8.59 -8.91 -23.49
CA GLU A 155 -8.18 -9.47 -22.22
C GLU A 155 -7.48 -10.81 -22.46
N GLU A 156 -6.33 -11.01 -21.79
CA GLU A 156 -5.59 -12.27 -21.86
C GLU A 156 -4.98 -12.63 -20.50
N GLU A 157 -4.91 -13.92 -20.21
CA GLU A 157 -4.23 -14.42 -19.01
C GLU A 157 -2.72 -14.46 -19.22
N ILE A 158 -1.99 -14.09 -18.17
CA ILE A 158 -0.52 -14.15 -18.13
C ILE A 158 -0.09 -15.05 -16.99
N THR A 159 0.76 -16.01 -17.32
CA THR A 159 1.46 -16.83 -16.33
C THR A 159 2.96 -16.76 -16.64
N VAL A 160 3.72 -16.22 -15.69
CA VAL A 160 5.18 -16.09 -15.82
C VAL A 160 5.82 -16.42 -14.48
N ASP A 161 6.76 -17.34 -14.49
CA ASP A 161 7.57 -17.59 -13.31
C ASP A 161 8.80 -16.68 -13.34
N VAL A 162 8.83 -15.72 -12.41
CA VAL A 162 9.93 -14.78 -12.20
C VAL A 162 10.61 -15.17 -10.89
N PRO A 163 11.90 -15.48 -10.87
CA PRO A 163 12.62 -15.79 -9.64
C PRO A 163 12.54 -14.66 -8.59
N PRO A 164 12.82 -14.96 -7.30
CA PRO A 164 12.89 -13.94 -6.26
C PRO A 164 13.81 -12.78 -6.63
N LEU A 165 13.35 -11.55 -6.37
CA LEU A 165 14.08 -10.30 -6.61
C LEU A 165 14.57 -10.11 -8.06
N ALA A 166 14.01 -10.87 -9.01
CA ALA A 166 14.33 -10.77 -10.42
C ALA A 166 13.26 -10.00 -11.22
N SER A 167 13.61 -9.69 -12.46
CA SER A 167 12.71 -9.06 -13.43
C SER A 167 12.78 -9.82 -14.75
N VAL A 168 11.67 -9.83 -15.47
CA VAL A 168 11.56 -10.42 -16.79
C VAL A 168 10.80 -9.49 -17.72
N GLN A 169 11.30 -9.35 -18.94
CA GLN A 169 10.59 -8.64 -20.01
C GLN A 169 9.65 -9.58 -20.77
N ARG A 170 8.51 -9.07 -21.19
CA ARG A 170 7.54 -9.76 -22.03
C ARG A 170 7.04 -8.84 -23.13
N ASP A 171 7.00 -9.33 -24.34
CA ASP A 171 6.32 -8.63 -25.43
C ASP A 171 4.81 -8.79 -25.29
N TYR A 172 4.07 -7.81 -25.79
CA TYR A 172 2.62 -7.96 -25.95
C TYR A 172 2.31 -9.04 -26.97
N SER A 173 1.23 -9.78 -26.76
CA SER A 173 0.77 -10.77 -27.74
C SER A 173 0.39 -10.10 -29.06
N SER A 174 0.49 -10.84 -30.15
CA SER A 174 0.03 -10.36 -31.46
C SER A 174 -1.44 -9.97 -31.45
N ALA A 175 -2.27 -10.64 -30.63
CA ALA A 175 -3.69 -10.34 -30.45
C ALA A 175 -3.89 -8.99 -29.77
N LEU A 176 -3.13 -8.69 -28.71
CA LEU A 176 -3.19 -7.40 -28.02
C LEU A 176 -2.70 -6.26 -28.94
N ILE A 177 -1.59 -6.48 -29.67
CA ILE A 177 -1.08 -5.48 -30.65
C ILE A 177 -2.12 -5.20 -31.74
N ALA A 178 -2.78 -6.22 -32.25
CA ALA A 178 -3.85 -6.05 -33.23
C ALA A 178 -5.03 -5.25 -32.66
N ALA A 179 -5.41 -5.52 -31.41
CA ALA A 179 -6.46 -4.77 -30.72
C ALA A 179 -6.08 -3.29 -30.49
N LEU A 180 -4.82 -3.02 -30.12
CA LEU A 180 -4.29 -1.66 -30.00
C LEU A 180 -4.35 -0.88 -31.31
N ASN A 181 -3.94 -1.49 -32.42
CA ASN A 181 -3.98 -0.86 -33.75
C ASN A 181 -5.39 -0.58 -34.25
N ASN A 182 -6.37 -1.39 -33.85
CA ASN A 182 -7.76 -1.20 -34.20
C ASN A 182 -8.48 -0.15 -33.31
N ALA A 183 -7.89 0.22 -32.20
CA ALA A 183 -8.42 1.18 -31.24
C ALA A 183 -7.91 2.61 -31.47
N SER A 184 -6.93 2.79 -32.36
CA SER A 184 -6.33 4.06 -32.78
C SER A 184 -7.07 4.66 -33.96
#